data_84715c785ce337ebafee6b54c8a52c6e
#
_entry.id   84715c785ce337ebafee6b54c8a52c6e
#
_cell.length_a   1.000
_cell.length_b   1.000
_cell.length_c   1.000
_cell.angle_alpha   90.00
_cell.angle_beta   90.00
_cell.angle_gamma   90.00
#
_symmetry.space_group_name_H-M   'P 1'
#
loop_
_entity.id
_entity.type
_entity.pdbx_description
1 polymer ?
#
loop_
_entity_poly.entity_id
_entity_poly.type
_entity_poly.pdbx_seq_one_letter_code
_entity_poly.pdbx_strand_id
1 'polypeptide(L)'
;MINYVLAPSILAADFKVLGQEMKKTEDNGAEYIHFDVMDGMFVPSISFGMPVMASIHDATEQFMDAHLMVQEPIRYVEAFQKAGADSVTVHVEACEDVKATLNKIRECGMKVGLSINPETDVKEVVPYLEEVDMILVMCVHPGFGGQKFIPESLDKIRAIRAMLNEKNLETDIQADGGVYVETVSYT
;
A
#
# COMPACT_ATOMS: atom_id res chain seq x y z
N MET A 1 -11.50 -16.98 11.54
CA MET A 1 -10.03 -16.89 11.76
C MET A 1 -9.57 -15.65 11.03
N ILE A 2 -8.87 -14.74 11.70
CA ILE A 2 -8.26 -13.59 11.01
C ILE A 2 -7.14 -14.16 10.14
N ASN A 3 -7.17 -13.87 8.85
CA ASN A 3 -6.10 -14.25 7.93
C ASN A 3 -5.15 -13.06 7.83
N TYR A 4 -3.90 -13.25 8.22
CA TYR A 4 -2.87 -12.22 8.08
C TYR A 4 -2.12 -12.46 6.78
N VAL A 5 -1.89 -11.38 6.03
CA VAL A 5 -1.10 -11.37 4.80
C VAL A 5 0.17 -10.56 5.06
N LEU A 6 1.32 -11.12 4.71
CA LEU A 6 2.60 -10.44 4.81
C LEU A 6 2.96 -9.79 3.47
N ALA A 7 3.20 -8.48 3.52
CA ALA A 7 3.56 -7.65 2.37
C ALA A 7 4.89 -6.90 2.63
N PRO A 8 6.05 -7.58 2.57
CA PRO A 8 7.34 -6.92 2.78
C PRO A 8 7.61 -5.91 1.66
N SER A 9 8.03 -4.69 2.07
CA SER A 9 8.41 -3.65 1.12
C SER A 9 9.80 -3.92 0.54
N ILE A 10 9.91 -3.86 -0.78
CA ILE A 10 11.20 -3.93 -1.47
C ILE A 10 12.07 -2.69 -1.25
N LEU A 11 11.52 -1.62 -0.67
CA LEU A 11 12.28 -0.42 -0.33
C LEU A 11 13.44 -0.73 0.64
N ALA A 12 13.31 -1.80 1.43
CA ALA A 12 14.33 -2.27 2.36
C ALA A 12 15.30 -3.31 1.77
N ALA A 13 15.10 -3.74 0.52
CA ALA A 13 15.90 -4.79 -0.12
C ALA A 13 17.26 -4.29 -0.63
N ASP A 14 18.23 -5.19 -0.81
CA ASP A 14 19.44 -4.89 -1.58
C ASP A 14 19.13 -4.94 -3.08
N PHE A 15 19.02 -3.75 -3.70
CA PHE A 15 18.70 -3.61 -5.11
C PHE A 15 19.71 -4.28 -6.06
N LYS A 16 20.94 -4.55 -5.62
CA LYS A 16 21.94 -5.28 -6.44
C LYS A 16 21.51 -6.71 -6.72
N VAL A 17 20.69 -7.28 -5.85
CA VAL A 17 20.28 -8.68 -5.88
C VAL A 17 18.75 -8.81 -5.68
N LEU A 18 18.00 -7.82 -6.13
CA LEU A 18 16.58 -7.65 -5.86
C LEU A 18 15.76 -8.92 -6.12
N GLY A 19 15.96 -9.61 -7.24
CA GLY A 19 15.29 -10.86 -7.55
C GLY A 19 15.55 -11.98 -6.52
N GLN A 20 16.75 -12.02 -5.91
CA GLN A 20 17.08 -12.97 -4.85
C GLN A 20 16.40 -12.59 -3.52
N GLU A 21 16.33 -11.29 -3.22
CA GLU A 21 15.62 -10.79 -2.03
C GLU A 21 14.13 -11.11 -2.12
N MET A 22 13.49 -10.93 -3.27
CA MET A 22 12.10 -11.31 -3.49
C MET A 22 11.89 -12.82 -3.32
N LYS A 23 12.71 -13.63 -3.97
CA LYS A 23 12.63 -15.10 -3.82
C LYS A 23 12.77 -15.52 -2.36
N LYS A 24 13.60 -14.85 -1.58
CA LYS A 24 13.76 -15.09 -0.16
C LYS A 24 12.48 -14.76 0.62
N THR A 25 11.78 -13.69 0.30
CA THR A 25 10.50 -13.38 0.95
C THR A 25 9.43 -14.41 0.61
N GLU A 26 9.34 -14.83 -0.64
CA GLU A 26 8.44 -15.88 -1.12
C GLU A 26 8.71 -17.23 -0.42
N ASP A 27 9.96 -17.66 -0.36
CA ASP A 27 10.38 -18.91 0.30
C ASP A 27 10.10 -18.90 1.83
N ASN A 28 9.94 -17.73 2.42
CA ASN A 28 9.56 -17.55 3.83
C ASN A 28 8.07 -17.25 4.04
N GLY A 29 7.24 -17.39 3.00
CA GLY A 29 5.79 -17.40 3.10
C GLY A 29 5.13 -16.02 3.05
N ALA A 30 5.83 -14.98 2.54
CA ALA A 30 5.18 -13.72 2.23
C ALA A 30 4.33 -13.89 0.96
N GLU A 31 3.07 -13.50 1.03
CA GLU A 31 2.13 -13.63 -0.09
C GLU A 31 2.19 -12.43 -1.05
N TYR A 32 2.53 -11.25 -0.55
CA TYR A 32 2.59 -10.00 -1.30
C TYR A 32 4.02 -9.46 -1.37
N ILE A 33 4.27 -8.66 -2.40
CA ILE A 33 5.42 -7.74 -2.48
C ILE A 33 4.88 -6.31 -2.44
N HIS A 34 5.26 -5.55 -1.43
CA HIS A 34 4.88 -4.13 -1.31
C HIS A 34 5.88 -3.25 -2.04
N PHE A 35 5.35 -2.36 -2.87
CA PHE A 35 6.11 -1.57 -3.83
C PHE A 35 5.90 -0.07 -3.58
N ASP A 36 6.73 0.53 -2.72
CA ASP A 36 6.65 1.93 -2.30
C ASP A 36 7.19 2.88 -3.37
N VAL A 37 6.30 3.53 -4.10
CA VAL A 37 6.63 4.46 -5.19
C VAL A 37 6.56 5.90 -4.69
N MET A 38 7.67 6.62 -4.82
CA MET A 38 7.83 7.98 -4.34
C MET A 38 8.36 8.89 -5.43
N ASP A 39 7.80 10.10 -5.56
CA ASP A 39 8.08 11.04 -6.66
C ASP A 39 8.88 12.30 -6.25
N GLY A 40 9.17 12.47 -4.97
CA GLY A 40 9.84 13.68 -4.45
C GLY A 40 8.94 14.92 -4.41
N MET A 41 7.64 14.77 -4.74
CA MET A 41 6.64 15.86 -4.71
C MET A 41 5.64 15.65 -3.58
N PHE A 42 4.96 14.51 -3.54
CA PHE A 42 4.06 14.16 -2.44
C PHE A 42 4.83 13.84 -1.16
N VAL A 43 5.96 13.17 -1.30
CA VAL A 43 6.89 12.86 -0.21
C VAL A 43 8.32 13.34 -0.56
N PRO A 44 9.19 13.63 0.43
CA PRO A 44 10.50 14.25 0.19
C PRO A 44 11.58 13.28 -0.35
N SER A 45 11.20 12.13 -0.87
CA SER A 45 12.10 11.11 -1.42
C SER A 45 11.67 10.68 -2.80
N ILE A 46 12.61 10.20 -3.61
CA ILE A 46 12.37 9.50 -4.87
C ILE A 46 12.83 8.05 -4.68
N SER A 47 11.97 7.08 -5.00
CA SER A 47 12.32 5.67 -4.88
C SER A 47 12.55 5.02 -6.26
N PHE A 48 11.57 4.39 -6.80
CA PHE A 48 11.60 3.65 -8.06
C PHE A 48 10.19 3.67 -8.68
N GLY A 49 10.03 3.06 -9.85
CA GLY A 49 8.75 3.08 -10.56
C GLY A 49 8.57 1.88 -11.48
N MET A 50 7.72 2.04 -12.47
CA MET A 50 7.28 1.00 -13.39
C MET A 50 8.40 0.14 -14.00
N PRO A 51 9.56 0.70 -14.42
CA PRO A 51 10.62 -0.13 -15.00
C PRO A 51 11.19 -1.17 -14.03
N VAL A 52 11.26 -0.84 -12.73
CA VAL A 52 11.73 -1.79 -11.71
C VAL A 52 10.66 -2.86 -11.49
N MET A 53 9.39 -2.47 -11.32
CA MET A 53 8.28 -3.41 -11.19
C MET A 53 8.22 -4.38 -12.36
N ALA A 54 8.22 -3.89 -13.59
CA ALA A 54 8.20 -4.73 -14.79
C ALA A 54 9.39 -5.69 -14.89
N SER A 55 10.57 -5.29 -14.38
CA SER A 55 11.77 -6.14 -14.40
C SER A 55 11.73 -7.30 -13.42
N ILE A 56 10.93 -7.19 -12.35
CA ILE A 56 10.84 -8.19 -11.29
C ILE A 56 9.54 -8.99 -11.32
N HIS A 57 8.53 -8.53 -12.05
CA HIS A 57 7.22 -9.17 -12.15
C HIS A 57 7.31 -10.65 -12.50
N ASP A 58 8.14 -11.01 -13.49
CA ASP A 58 8.28 -12.41 -13.92
C ASP A 58 9.20 -13.26 -13.00
N ALA A 59 9.75 -12.64 -11.95
CA ALA A 59 10.66 -13.31 -11.02
C ALA A 59 9.94 -13.93 -9.80
N THR A 60 8.66 -13.69 -9.61
CA THR A 60 7.87 -14.15 -8.47
C THR A 60 6.41 -14.39 -8.86
N GLU A 61 5.75 -15.28 -8.11
CA GLU A 61 4.29 -15.49 -8.16
C GLU A 61 3.56 -14.68 -7.08
N GLN A 62 4.29 -13.86 -6.30
CA GLN A 62 3.69 -13.05 -5.24
C GLN A 62 2.83 -11.94 -5.83
N PHE A 63 1.79 -11.55 -5.09
CA PHE A 63 0.89 -10.45 -5.45
C PHE A 63 1.63 -9.10 -5.41
N MET A 64 1.59 -8.34 -6.50
CA MET A 64 2.31 -7.07 -6.66
C MET A 64 1.44 -5.91 -6.17
N ASP A 65 1.69 -5.47 -4.95
CA ASP A 65 0.96 -4.42 -4.25
C ASP A 65 1.65 -3.06 -4.40
N ALA A 66 1.19 -2.22 -5.33
CA ALA A 66 1.79 -0.92 -5.63
C ALA A 66 1.20 0.18 -4.74
N HIS A 67 2.02 0.76 -3.87
CA HIS A 67 1.68 1.90 -3.01
C HIS A 67 2.23 3.20 -3.61
N LEU A 68 1.35 4.06 -4.12
CA LEU A 68 1.73 5.27 -4.84
C LEU A 68 1.73 6.50 -3.92
N MET A 69 2.88 6.81 -3.36
CA MET A 69 3.16 8.07 -2.65
C MET A 69 3.62 9.15 -3.65
N VAL A 70 2.76 9.45 -4.61
CA VAL A 70 3.02 10.37 -5.71
C VAL A 70 1.87 11.37 -5.87
N GLN A 71 2.18 12.58 -6.30
CA GLN A 71 1.17 13.59 -6.57
C GLN A 71 0.38 13.21 -7.84
N GLU A 72 -0.96 13.31 -7.77
CA GLU A 72 -1.87 12.99 -8.88
C GLU A 72 -1.63 11.57 -9.43
N PRO A 73 -1.82 10.51 -8.60
CA PRO A 73 -1.51 9.13 -8.96
C PRO A 73 -2.31 8.60 -10.15
N ILE A 74 -3.48 9.18 -10.45
CA ILE A 74 -4.32 8.81 -11.61
C ILE A 74 -3.53 8.76 -12.93
N ARG A 75 -2.51 9.61 -13.06
CA ARG A 75 -1.64 9.70 -14.25
C ARG A 75 -0.82 8.44 -14.48
N TYR A 76 -0.59 7.63 -13.45
CA TYR A 76 0.33 6.49 -13.48
C TYR A 76 -0.37 5.14 -13.43
N VAL A 77 -1.68 5.09 -13.13
CA VAL A 77 -2.46 3.87 -12.93
C VAL A 77 -2.29 2.86 -14.08
N GLU A 78 -2.49 3.31 -15.34
CA GLU A 78 -2.34 2.42 -16.50
C GLU A 78 -0.89 1.91 -16.68
N ALA A 79 0.09 2.74 -16.32
CA ALA A 79 1.49 2.36 -16.46
C ALA A 79 1.89 1.30 -15.43
N PHE A 80 1.36 1.37 -14.19
CA PHE A 80 1.55 0.35 -13.17
C PHE A 80 0.83 -0.95 -13.51
N GLN A 81 -0.40 -0.87 -14.04
CA GLN A 81 -1.11 -2.06 -14.57
C GLN A 81 -0.27 -2.78 -15.63
N LYS A 82 0.28 -2.04 -16.61
CA LYS A 82 1.14 -2.61 -17.66
C LYS A 82 2.46 -3.15 -17.13
N ALA A 83 2.93 -2.66 -15.99
CA ALA A 83 4.14 -3.12 -15.33
C ALA A 83 3.91 -4.36 -14.45
N GLY A 84 2.65 -4.83 -14.32
CA GLY A 84 2.30 -6.04 -13.58
C GLY A 84 1.78 -5.81 -12.16
N ALA A 85 1.31 -4.61 -11.82
CA ALA A 85 0.63 -4.39 -10.54
C ALA A 85 -0.69 -5.16 -10.48
N ASP A 86 -0.94 -5.86 -9.38
CA ASP A 86 -2.21 -6.54 -9.08
C ASP A 86 -3.13 -5.62 -8.27
N SER A 87 -2.55 -4.73 -7.45
CA SER A 87 -3.25 -3.67 -6.73
C SER A 87 -2.54 -2.33 -6.89
N VAL A 88 -3.31 -1.25 -6.77
CA VAL A 88 -2.78 0.10 -6.64
C VAL A 88 -3.46 0.79 -5.46
N THR A 89 -2.64 1.22 -4.50
CA THR A 89 -3.05 2.02 -3.35
C THR A 89 -2.61 3.47 -3.56
N VAL A 90 -3.55 4.40 -3.41
CA VAL A 90 -3.32 5.84 -3.57
C VAL A 90 -3.68 6.59 -2.30
N HIS A 91 -3.02 7.70 -2.03
CA HIS A 91 -3.32 8.55 -0.88
C HIS A 91 -4.50 9.48 -1.16
N VAL A 92 -5.42 9.58 -0.21
CA VAL A 92 -6.53 10.55 -0.28
C VAL A 92 -6.00 11.97 -0.45
N GLU A 93 -4.88 12.29 0.19
CA GLU A 93 -4.23 13.60 0.18
C GLU A 93 -3.50 13.92 -1.14
N ALA A 94 -3.22 12.90 -1.96
CA ALA A 94 -2.47 13.04 -3.21
C ALA A 94 -3.36 13.17 -4.45
N CYS A 95 -4.68 12.94 -4.32
CA CYS A 95 -5.63 12.94 -5.40
C CYS A 95 -6.41 14.26 -5.46
N GLU A 96 -6.49 14.90 -6.63
CA GLU A 96 -7.43 16.00 -6.87
C GLU A 96 -8.88 15.48 -6.89
N ASP A 97 -9.10 14.31 -7.51
CA ASP A 97 -10.37 13.59 -7.50
C ASP A 97 -10.12 12.12 -7.09
N VAL A 98 -10.37 11.83 -5.82
CA VAL A 98 -10.22 10.48 -5.26
C VAL A 98 -11.10 9.49 -6.00
N LYS A 99 -12.37 9.82 -6.22
CA LYS A 99 -13.34 8.90 -6.84
C LYS A 99 -12.97 8.55 -8.27
N ALA A 100 -12.54 9.53 -9.07
CA ALA A 100 -12.07 9.29 -10.43
C ALA A 100 -10.83 8.40 -10.44
N THR A 101 -9.91 8.60 -9.47
CA THR A 101 -8.70 7.79 -9.33
C THR A 101 -9.02 6.33 -8.98
N LEU A 102 -9.89 6.09 -7.99
CA LEU A 102 -10.32 4.73 -7.60
C LEU A 102 -11.03 4.02 -8.77
N ASN A 103 -11.91 4.71 -9.48
CA ASN A 103 -12.56 4.17 -10.66
C ASN A 103 -11.56 3.79 -11.76
N LYS A 104 -10.54 4.63 -11.99
CA LYS A 104 -9.48 4.34 -12.96
C LYS A 104 -8.70 3.07 -12.62
N ILE A 105 -8.38 2.85 -11.34
CA ILE A 105 -7.71 1.62 -10.88
C ILE A 105 -8.59 0.40 -11.18
N ARG A 106 -9.88 0.47 -10.84
CA ARG A 106 -10.85 -0.61 -11.09
C ARG A 106 -11.03 -0.90 -12.58
N GLU A 107 -11.13 0.14 -13.42
CA GLU A 107 -11.23 0.02 -14.89
C GLU A 107 -10.01 -0.67 -15.50
N CYS A 108 -8.84 -0.51 -14.88
CA CYS A 108 -7.62 -1.23 -15.27
C CYS A 108 -7.58 -2.69 -14.77
N GLY A 109 -8.59 -3.17 -14.04
CA GLY A 109 -8.69 -4.54 -13.57
C GLY A 109 -7.86 -4.87 -12.32
N MET A 110 -7.34 -3.86 -11.62
CA MET A 110 -6.55 -4.02 -10.40
C MET A 110 -7.43 -3.89 -9.15
N LYS A 111 -6.99 -4.45 -8.03
CA LYS A 111 -7.57 -4.16 -6.72
C LYS A 111 -7.31 -2.71 -6.33
N VAL A 112 -8.27 -2.12 -5.64
CA VAL A 112 -8.31 -0.70 -5.31
C VAL A 112 -7.95 -0.49 -3.85
N GLY A 113 -6.83 0.18 -3.59
CA GLY A 113 -6.41 0.59 -2.24
C GLY A 113 -6.53 2.11 -2.04
N LEU A 114 -6.92 2.54 -0.84
CA LEU A 114 -6.92 3.93 -0.43
C LEU A 114 -6.14 4.10 0.86
N SER A 115 -5.21 5.05 0.89
CA SER A 115 -4.32 5.30 2.04
C SER A 115 -4.60 6.64 2.69
N ILE A 116 -4.30 6.71 4.00
CA ILE A 116 -4.27 7.95 4.79
C ILE A 116 -2.96 8.10 5.56
N ASN A 117 -2.48 9.34 5.64
CA ASN A 117 -1.32 9.73 6.45
C ASN A 117 -1.63 9.71 7.96
N PRO A 118 -0.58 9.72 8.83
CA PRO A 118 -0.78 9.75 10.28
C PRO A 118 -1.62 10.94 10.76
N GLU A 119 -1.53 12.10 10.12
CA GLU A 119 -2.27 13.32 10.48
C GLU A 119 -3.69 13.36 9.94
N THR A 120 -4.01 12.58 8.91
CA THR A 120 -5.31 12.61 8.23
C THR A 120 -6.39 11.93 9.06
N ASP A 121 -7.54 12.59 9.26
CA ASP A 121 -8.68 12.02 9.99
C ASP A 121 -9.26 10.82 9.21
N VAL A 122 -9.63 9.77 9.92
CA VAL A 122 -10.28 8.57 9.33
C VAL A 122 -11.58 8.91 8.59
N LYS A 123 -12.19 10.06 8.85
CA LYS A 123 -13.39 10.53 8.14
C LYS A 123 -13.15 10.73 6.65
N GLU A 124 -11.92 10.99 6.24
CA GLU A 124 -11.58 11.20 4.83
C GLU A 124 -11.75 9.93 3.97
N VAL A 125 -11.67 8.74 4.58
CA VAL A 125 -11.93 7.48 3.84
C VAL A 125 -13.38 7.01 3.88
N VAL A 126 -14.19 7.55 4.79
CA VAL A 126 -15.61 7.12 4.99
C VAL A 126 -16.42 7.15 3.69
N PRO A 127 -16.33 8.17 2.82
CA PRO A 127 -17.08 8.20 1.57
C PRO A 127 -16.73 7.07 0.58
N TYR A 128 -15.58 6.42 0.77
CA TYR A 128 -15.01 5.46 -0.19
C TYR A 128 -14.97 4.03 0.32
N LEU A 129 -15.43 3.73 1.55
CA LEU A 129 -15.33 2.40 2.15
C LEU A 129 -15.97 1.29 1.32
N GLU A 130 -17.03 1.61 0.57
CA GLU A 130 -17.72 0.66 -0.32
C GLU A 130 -17.10 0.59 -1.72
N GLU A 131 -16.12 1.45 -2.00
CA GLU A 131 -15.48 1.58 -3.31
C GLU A 131 -14.05 1.02 -3.34
N VAL A 132 -13.56 0.48 -2.22
CA VAL A 132 -12.18 -0.01 -2.12
C VAL A 132 -12.11 -1.45 -1.62
N ASP A 133 -11.08 -2.16 -2.07
CA ASP A 133 -10.76 -3.51 -1.60
C ASP A 133 -9.89 -3.47 -0.34
N MET A 134 -9.15 -2.36 -0.11
CA MET A 134 -8.22 -2.22 1.00
C MET A 134 -8.11 -0.76 1.46
N ILE A 135 -8.00 -0.56 2.78
CA ILE A 135 -7.58 0.71 3.38
C ILE A 135 -6.18 0.53 3.96
N LEU A 136 -5.22 1.32 3.48
CA LEU A 136 -3.88 1.36 4.02
C LEU A 136 -3.76 2.50 5.05
N VAL A 137 -3.35 2.15 6.26
CA VAL A 137 -3.08 3.12 7.32
C VAL A 137 -1.58 3.30 7.47
N MET A 138 -1.09 4.50 7.19
CA MET A 138 0.30 4.84 7.44
C MET A 138 0.57 4.84 8.94
N CYS A 139 1.52 3.98 9.35
CA CYS A 139 1.97 3.86 10.73
C CYS A 139 3.32 4.55 10.97
N VAL A 140 3.80 5.25 9.96
CA VAL A 140 4.95 6.17 9.95
C VAL A 140 4.63 7.34 9.03
N HIS A 141 5.42 8.41 9.07
CA HIS A 141 5.31 9.45 8.04
C HIS A 141 5.86 8.91 6.71
N PRO A 142 5.08 8.96 5.60
CA PRO A 142 5.56 8.45 4.32
C PRO A 142 6.79 9.21 3.83
N GLY A 143 7.69 8.51 3.09
CA GLY A 143 8.86 9.13 2.47
C GLY A 143 10.17 8.38 2.65
N PHE A 144 10.36 7.55 3.70
CA PHE A 144 11.55 6.70 3.87
C PHE A 144 11.30 5.55 4.84
N GLY A 145 12.02 4.45 4.63
CA GLY A 145 11.93 3.27 5.47
C GLY A 145 12.65 3.41 6.83
N GLY A 146 12.52 2.39 7.68
CA GLY A 146 13.24 2.27 8.95
C GLY A 146 12.75 3.16 10.08
N GLN A 147 11.59 3.76 9.96
CA GLN A 147 10.98 4.62 10.98
C GLN A 147 10.34 3.79 12.10
N LYS A 148 10.19 4.42 13.27
CA LYS A 148 9.48 3.84 14.40
C LYS A 148 7.98 3.92 14.18
N PHE A 149 7.28 2.86 14.56
CA PHE A 149 5.83 2.76 14.55
C PHE A 149 5.19 3.91 15.36
N ILE A 150 4.16 4.54 14.84
CA ILE A 150 3.35 5.56 15.49
C ILE A 150 2.18 4.87 16.21
N PRO A 151 2.16 4.80 17.55
CA PRO A 151 1.14 4.03 18.29
C PRO A 151 -0.30 4.49 18.04
N GLU A 152 -0.50 5.78 17.75
CA GLU A 152 -1.80 6.41 17.50
C GLU A 152 -2.47 5.85 16.21
N SER A 153 -1.70 5.27 15.29
CA SER A 153 -2.24 4.60 14.11
C SER A 153 -3.12 3.39 14.44
N LEU A 154 -2.90 2.75 15.61
CA LEU A 154 -3.75 1.64 16.08
C LEU A 154 -5.20 2.09 16.32
N ASP A 155 -5.40 3.30 16.81
CA ASP A 155 -6.75 3.82 17.05
C ASP A 155 -7.46 4.09 15.71
N LYS A 156 -6.72 4.51 14.66
CA LYS A 156 -7.25 4.63 13.30
C LYS A 156 -7.66 3.27 12.74
N ILE A 157 -6.79 2.26 12.86
CA ILE A 157 -7.05 0.89 12.40
C ILE A 157 -8.33 0.35 13.07
N ARG A 158 -8.44 0.51 14.41
CA ARG A 158 -9.65 0.09 15.16
C ARG A 158 -10.90 0.83 14.72
N ALA A 159 -10.80 2.14 14.50
CA ALA A 159 -11.93 2.95 14.05
C ALA A 159 -12.40 2.53 12.65
N ILE A 160 -11.48 2.34 11.71
CA ILE A 160 -11.80 1.88 10.35
C ILE A 160 -12.42 0.47 10.41
N ARG A 161 -11.85 -0.47 11.17
CA ARG A 161 -12.41 -1.81 11.33
C ARG A 161 -13.83 -1.77 11.90
N ALA A 162 -14.11 -0.89 12.88
CA ALA A 162 -15.44 -0.71 13.43
C ALA A 162 -16.44 -0.21 12.37
N MET A 163 -16.04 0.77 11.56
CA MET A 163 -16.87 1.30 10.46
C MET A 163 -17.16 0.25 9.39
N LEU A 164 -16.16 -0.55 9.01
CA LEU A 164 -16.32 -1.63 8.04
C LEU A 164 -17.27 -2.71 8.57
N ASN A 165 -17.13 -3.09 9.84
CA ASN A 165 -18.01 -4.07 10.48
C ASN A 165 -19.46 -3.58 10.57
N GLU A 166 -19.67 -2.30 10.90
CA GLU A 166 -21.02 -1.68 10.95
C GLU A 166 -21.70 -1.74 9.58
N LYS A 167 -20.93 -1.57 8.51
CA LYS A 167 -21.41 -1.65 7.12
C LYS A 167 -21.42 -3.08 6.55
N ASN A 168 -20.97 -4.09 7.28
CA ASN A 168 -20.76 -5.47 6.80
C ASN A 168 -19.86 -5.55 5.56
N LEU A 169 -18.78 -4.78 5.54
CA LEU A 169 -17.79 -4.78 4.47
C LEU A 169 -16.59 -5.68 4.85
N GLU A 170 -16.12 -6.47 3.87
CA GLU A 170 -14.97 -7.37 4.01
C GLU A 170 -13.67 -6.70 3.51
N THR A 171 -13.63 -5.38 3.45
CA THR A 171 -12.47 -4.59 3.05
C THR A 171 -11.28 -4.88 3.96
N ASP A 172 -10.12 -5.15 3.36
CA ASP A 172 -8.89 -5.38 4.09
C ASP A 172 -8.35 -4.08 4.72
N ILE A 173 -7.59 -4.22 5.81
CA ILE A 173 -6.83 -3.12 6.39
C ILE A 173 -5.36 -3.49 6.39
N GLN A 174 -4.54 -2.69 5.74
CA GLN A 174 -3.09 -2.81 5.73
C GLN A 174 -2.48 -1.77 6.68
N ALA A 175 -1.55 -2.21 7.52
CA ALA A 175 -0.72 -1.33 8.34
C ALA A 175 0.65 -1.20 7.68
N ASP A 176 1.06 0.01 7.33
CA ASP A 176 2.32 0.25 6.66
C ASP A 176 3.26 1.14 7.49
N GLY A 177 4.48 0.64 7.65
CA GLY A 177 5.57 1.30 8.35
C GLY A 177 5.74 0.92 9.81
N GLY A 178 6.98 0.71 10.22
CA GLY A 178 7.35 0.42 11.62
C GLY A 178 6.86 -0.93 12.13
N VAL A 179 6.45 -1.86 11.26
CA VAL A 179 6.03 -3.21 11.63
C VAL A 179 7.27 -4.09 11.75
N TYR A 180 7.54 -4.52 12.98
CA TYR A 180 8.65 -5.40 13.36
C TYR A 180 8.12 -6.53 14.23
N VAL A 181 8.99 -7.48 14.60
CA VAL A 181 8.63 -8.60 15.49
C VAL A 181 7.98 -8.12 16.79
N GLU A 182 8.47 -6.99 17.33
CA GLU A 182 7.96 -6.40 18.58
C GLU A 182 6.63 -5.66 18.40
N THR A 183 6.32 -5.17 17.21
CA THR A 183 5.11 -4.37 16.94
C THR A 183 4.01 -5.14 16.22
N VAL A 184 4.33 -6.20 15.49
CA VAL A 184 3.37 -6.97 14.69
C VAL A 184 2.20 -7.54 15.51
N SER A 185 2.39 -7.74 16.83
CA SER A 185 1.32 -8.27 17.69
C SER A 185 0.20 -7.26 18.00
N TYR A 186 0.37 -5.99 17.66
CA TYR A 186 -0.68 -4.97 17.86
C TYR A 186 -1.29 -4.45 16.55
N THR A 187 -0.76 -4.81 15.43
CA THR A 187 -1.31 -4.49 14.12
C THR A 187 -2.13 -5.65 13.57
#